data_9da0a0fc0df122fd21e9b8c6cc6a4247
#
_entry.id   9da0a0fc0df122fd21e9b8c6cc6a4247
#
_cell.length_a   1.000
_cell.length_b   1.000
_cell.length_c   1.000
_cell.angle_alpha   90.00
_cell.angle_beta   90.00
_cell.angle_gamma   90.00
#
_symmetry.space_group_name_H-M   'P 1'
#
loop_
_entity.id
_entity.type
_entity.pdbx_description
1 polymer ?
#
loop_
_entity_poly.entity_id
_entity_poly.type
_entity_poly.pdbx_seq_one_letter_code
_entity_poly.pdbx_strand_id
1 'polypeptide(L)'
;MLTTIAVLAAIPLLLVGALWAGQERMIFLPDTRAIAAPPGWTRETLRTEDGLNLAFLVAEAPPGAPVLLHFHGNGGNAEDRTGLGSLLRRAGYGVVLAEYRGYGGNPGRPGEEAIARDARSYLAWTRARFAGSPVALWGESLGSAVATRLAENQAGIAALVLESPFTSVADMARGIYPVLPTDWLLRHRFESLSRLHGIAAPVLVVASEQDRITPAEHARRMAEGARNGALVMLPGEAHPTVLNDASGEGMRAALDFLRR
;
A
#
# COMPACT_ATOMS: atom_id res chain seq x y z
N MET A 1 -2.64 51.06 0.16
CA MET A 1 -1.95 50.26 -0.89
C MET A 1 -1.02 49.20 -0.30
N LEU A 2 -0.05 49.51 0.56
CA LEU A 2 0.85 48.55 1.20
C LEU A 2 0.11 47.51 2.09
N THR A 3 -0.89 47.93 2.86
CA THR A 3 -1.72 47.02 3.69
C THR A 3 -2.54 46.05 2.84
N THR A 4 -3.10 46.51 1.73
CA THR A 4 -3.86 45.64 0.79
C THR A 4 -2.96 44.62 0.13
N ILE A 5 -1.75 44.99 -0.28
CA ILE A 5 -0.75 44.08 -0.85
C ILE A 5 -0.30 43.05 0.20
N ALA A 6 -0.06 43.46 1.44
CA ALA A 6 0.33 42.56 2.52
C ALA A 6 -0.78 41.53 2.83
N VAL A 7 -2.06 41.93 2.85
CA VAL A 7 -3.20 41.04 3.06
C VAL A 7 -3.33 40.04 1.89
N LEU A 8 -3.19 40.51 0.65
CA LEU A 8 -3.27 39.64 -0.55
C LEU A 8 -2.13 38.62 -0.61
N ALA A 9 -0.94 38.98 -0.11
CA ALA A 9 0.19 38.06 -0.01
C ALA A 9 0.07 37.07 1.15
N ALA A 10 -0.56 37.48 2.27
CA ALA A 10 -0.73 36.63 3.44
C ALA A 10 -1.70 35.47 3.21
N ILE A 11 -2.77 35.65 2.42
CA ILE A 11 -3.77 34.61 2.16
C ILE A 11 -3.16 33.34 1.54
N PRO A 12 -2.40 33.40 0.42
CA PRO A 12 -1.76 32.22 -0.14
C PRO A 12 -0.80 31.53 0.82
N LEU A 13 -0.03 32.31 1.60
CA LEU A 13 0.90 31.74 2.60
C LEU A 13 0.15 31.00 3.71
N LEU A 14 -0.97 31.55 4.19
CA LEU A 14 -1.82 30.89 5.18
C LEU A 14 -2.45 29.62 4.63
N LEU A 15 -2.91 29.63 3.37
CA LEU A 15 -3.45 28.44 2.71
C LEU A 15 -2.41 27.34 2.56
N VAL A 16 -1.21 27.69 2.08
CA VAL A 16 -0.09 26.73 1.99
C VAL A 16 0.29 26.20 3.38
N GLY A 17 0.34 27.07 4.40
CA GLY A 17 0.59 26.68 5.77
C GLY A 17 -0.46 25.71 6.32
N ALA A 18 -1.75 25.96 6.03
CA ALA A 18 -2.85 25.10 6.43
C ALA A 18 -2.78 23.73 5.73
N LEU A 19 -2.50 23.70 4.42
CA LEU A 19 -2.29 22.46 3.67
C LEU A 19 -1.08 21.68 4.22
N TRP A 20 0.02 22.36 4.50
CA TRP A 20 1.21 21.75 5.07
C TRP A 20 0.95 21.16 6.46
N ALA A 21 0.21 21.86 7.31
CA ALA A 21 -0.15 21.38 8.64
C ALA A 21 -1.16 20.22 8.61
N GLY A 22 -2.07 20.23 7.64
CA GLY A 22 -3.13 19.24 7.47
C GLY A 22 -2.77 18.01 6.62
N GLN A 23 -1.59 17.98 5.98
CA GLN A 23 -1.26 16.95 4.96
C GLN A 23 -1.37 15.51 5.45
N GLU A 24 -1.07 15.23 6.72
CA GLU A 24 -1.21 13.89 7.29
C GLU A 24 -2.66 13.39 7.24
N ARG A 25 -3.63 14.28 7.49
CA ARG A 25 -5.07 13.96 7.42
C ARG A 25 -5.57 13.79 5.98
N MET A 26 -4.82 14.25 5.00
CA MET A 26 -5.13 14.07 3.58
C MET A 26 -4.54 12.76 3.05
N ILE A 27 -3.36 12.36 3.55
CA ILE A 27 -2.66 11.14 3.14
C ILE A 27 -3.17 9.92 3.90
N PHE A 28 -3.41 10.06 5.20
CA PHE A 28 -3.84 8.96 6.07
C PHE A 28 -5.28 9.17 6.50
N LEU A 29 -6.14 8.21 6.18
CA LEU A 29 -7.57 8.22 6.51
C LEU A 29 -7.89 7.01 7.42
N PRO A 30 -7.37 6.99 8.67
CA PRO A 30 -7.44 5.80 9.50
C PRO A 30 -8.87 5.43 9.87
N ASP A 31 -9.26 4.22 9.53
CA ASP A 31 -10.38 3.56 10.18
C ASP A 31 -9.89 3.01 11.53
N THR A 32 -10.37 3.62 12.60
CA THR A 32 -9.93 3.28 13.97
C THR A 32 -10.75 2.18 14.62
N ARG A 33 -11.73 1.60 13.91
CA ARG A 33 -12.49 0.44 14.42
C ARG A 33 -11.54 -0.73 14.66
N ALA A 34 -11.63 -1.34 15.84
CA ALA A 34 -10.80 -2.52 16.14
C ALA A 34 -11.14 -3.66 15.18
N ILE A 35 -10.11 -4.24 14.56
CA ILE A 35 -10.30 -5.37 13.66
C ILE A 35 -10.75 -6.60 14.42
N ALA A 36 -11.72 -7.32 13.86
CA ALA A 36 -12.17 -8.63 14.31
C ALA A 36 -11.70 -9.72 13.34
N ALA A 37 -11.46 -10.92 13.88
CA ALA A 37 -11.11 -12.07 13.06
C ALA A 37 -12.39 -12.82 12.65
N PRO A 38 -12.82 -12.77 11.38
CA PRO A 38 -13.94 -13.55 10.93
C PRO A 38 -13.60 -15.06 10.86
N PRO A 39 -14.58 -15.96 10.66
CA PRO A 39 -14.33 -17.38 10.57
C PRO A 39 -13.20 -17.74 9.59
N GLY A 40 -12.23 -18.52 10.07
CA GLY A 40 -11.06 -18.95 9.30
C GLY A 40 -9.90 -17.96 9.30
N TRP A 41 -9.98 -16.91 10.10
CA TRP A 41 -8.92 -15.95 10.37
C TRP A 41 -8.53 -15.97 11.85
N THR A 42 -7.30 -15.63 12.14
CA THR A 42 -6.79 -15.42 13.49
C THR A 42 -6.33 -13.97 13.63
N ARG A 43 -6.68 -13.33 14.73
CA ARG A 43 -6.14 -12.02 15.09
C ARG A 43 -4.86 -12.24 15.87
N GLU A 44 -3.74 -11.85 15.30
CA GLU A 44 -2.42 -11.92 15.89
C GLU A 44 -1.95 -10.53 16.34
N THR A 45 -0.85 -10.51 17.09
CA THR A 45 -0.20 -9.27 17.53
C THR A 45 1.30 -9.40 17.39
N LEU A 46 1.95 -8.40 16.79
CA LEU A 46 3.40 -8.30 16.78
C LEU A 46 3.87 -7.06 17.54
N ARG A 47 5.10 -7.13 18.07
CA ARG A 47 5.77 -5.97 18.66
C ARG A 47 6.68 -5.32 17.62
N THR A 48 6.50 -4.01 17.39
CA THR A 48 7.32 -3.23 16.48
C THR A 48 8.69 -2.90 17.09
N GLU A 49 9.64 -2.45 16.25
CA GLU A 49 10.98 -2.02 16.67
C GLU A 49 10.93 -0.91 17.75
N ASP A 50 9.94 -0.02 17.68
CA ASP A 50 9.72 1.09 18.63
C ASP A 50 8.75 0.74 19.76
N GLY A 51 8.41 -0.56 19.93
CA GLY A 51 7.75 -1.12 21.09
C GLY A 51 6.22 -1.07 21.07
N LEU A 52 5.57 -0.70 19.98
CA LEU A 52 4.12 -0.80 19.83
C LEU A 52 3.69 -2.25 19.63
N ASN A 53 2.51 -2.59 20.11
CA ASN A 53 1.85 -3.85 19.79
C ASN A 53 0.81 -3.59 18.70
N LEU A 54 1.01 -4.14 17.51
CA LEU A 54 0.11 -4.01 16.38
C LEU A 54 -0.66 -5.31 16.18
N ALA A 55 -1.98 -5.22 16.21
CA ALA A 55 -2.88 -6.31 15.84
C ALA A 55 -3.01 -6.38 14.32
N PHE A 56 -3.19 -7.58 13.78
CA PHE A 56 -3.35 -7.87 12.36
C PHE A 56 -4.06 -9.20 12.16
N LEU A 57 -4.39 -9.57 10.93
CA LEU A 57 -5.13 -10.79 10.64
C LEU A 57 -4.29 -11.79 9.85
N VAL A 58 -4.45 -13.07 10.18
CA VAL A 58 -3.73 -14.18 9.56
C VAL A 58 -4.70 -15.26 9.14
N ALA A 59 -4.54 -15.76 7.93
CA ALA A 59 -5.15 -17.00 7.48
C ALA A 59 -4.04 -18.00 7.16
N GLU A 60 -4.08 -19.12 7.86
CA GLU A 60 -3.08 -20.17 7.74
C GLU A 60 -3.18 -20.94 6.43
N ALA A 61 -2.06 -21.50 6.01
CA ALA A 61 -1.95 -22.45 4.90
C ALA A 61 -1.19 -23.71 5.30
N PRO A 62 -1.23 -24.78 4.51
CA PRO A 62 -0.40 -25.96 4.74
C PRO A 62 1.10 -25.60 4.81
N PRO A 63 1.90 -26.37 5.58
CA PRO A 63 3.34 -26.15 5.65
C PRO A 63 4.00 -26.13 4.26
N GLY A 64 4.87 -25.14 4.03
CA GLY A 64 5.56 -24.96 2.74
C GLY A 64 4.73 -24.28 1.65
N ALA A 65 3.44 -24.05 1.85
CA ALA A 65 2.64 -23.28 0.90
C ALA A 65 3.10 -21.79 0.89
N PRO A 66 3.01 -21.12 -0.28
CA PRO A 66 3.41 -19.72 -0.38
C PRO A 66 2.54 -18.83 0.51
N VAL A 67 3.11 -17.74 1.01
CA VAL A 67 2.43 -16.78 1.90
C VAL A 67 2.42 -15.41 1.25
N LEU A 68 1.28 -14.75 1.35
CA LEU A 68 1.10 -13.40 0.89
C LEU A 68 1.01 -12.43 2.08
N LEU A 69 1.94 -11.47 2.13
CA LEU A 69 1.89 -10.34 3.05
C LEU A 69 1.25 -9.16 2.33
N HIS A 70 0.06 -8.76 2.77
CA HIS A 70 -0.76 -7.72 2.17
C HIS A 70 -0.73 -6.43 2.98
N PHE A 71 -0.61 -5.30 2.28
CA PHE A 71 -0.72 -3.93 2.80
C PHE A 71 -1.89 -3.22 2.11
N HIS A 72 -2.89 -2.82 2.87
CA HIS A 72 -4.10 -2.17 2.36
C HIS A 72 -3.89 -0.69 1.99
N GLY A 73 -4.88 -0.09 1.33
CA GLY A 73 -4.91 1.32 0.97
C GLY A 73 -5.04 2.25 2.18
N ASN A 74 -5.14 3.56 1.91
CA ASN A 74 -5.21 4.58 2.97
C ASN A 74 -6.58 4.64 3.68
N GLY A 75 -7.62 4.06 3.11
CA GLY A 75 -8.95 3.95 3.72
C GLY A 75 -9.29 2.53 4.14
N GLY A 76 -10.19 2.38 5.12
CA GLY A 76 -10.57 1.09 5.69
C GLY A 76 -9.49 0.50 6.61
N ASN A 77 -9.53 -0.82 6.79
CA ASN A 77 -8.62 -1.58 7.65
C ASN A 77 -8.39 -3.00 7.12
N ALA A 78 -7.59 -3.80 7.81
CA ALA A 78 -7.27 -5.18 7.41
C ALA A 78 -8.50 -6.09 7.34
N GLU A 79 -9.53 -5.88 8.18
CA GLU A 79 -10.75 -6.70 8.18
C GLU A 79 -11.50 -6.56 6.85
N ASP A 80 -11.53 -5.38 6.24
CA ASP A 80 -12.17 -5.12 4.95
C ASP A 80 -11.51 -5.90 3.80
N ARG A 81 -10.30 -6.44 3.99
CA ARG A 81 -9.52 -7.21 3.00
C ARG A 81 -9.61 -8.73 3.20
N THR A 82 -10.40 -9.18 4.17
CA THR A 82 -10.60 -10.62 4.42
C THR A 82 -11.31 -11.32 3.26
N GLY A 83 -12.10 -10.60 2.46
CA GLY A 83 -12.69 -11.10 1.21
C GLY A 83 -11.62 -11.49 0.19
N LEU A 84 -10.70 -10.57 -0.14
CA LEU A 84 -9.53 -10.81 -0.99
C LEU A 84 -8.68 -11.95 -0.44
N GLY A 85 -8.33 -11.86 0.83
CA GLY A 85 -7.51 -12.88 1.49
C GLY A 85 -8.16 -14.26 1.48
N SER A 86 -9.50 -14.35 1.56
CA SER A 86 -10.22 -15.61 1.48
C SER A 86 -10.17 -16.22 0.06
N LEU A 87 -10.11 -15.39 -1.00
CA LEU A 87 -9.88 -15.87 -2.37
C LEU A 87 -8.47 -16.46 -2.49
N LEU A 88 -7.46 -15.76 -1.99
CA LEU A 88 -6.06 -16.22 -1.98
C LEU A 88 -5.89 -17.51 -1.17
N ARG A 89 -6.54 -17.60 0.00
CA ARG A 89 -6.52 -18.82 0.82
C ARG A 89 -7.12 -20.02 0.07
N ARG A 90 -8.25 -19.83 -0.63
CA ARG A 90 -8.82 -20.89 -1.48
C ARG A 90 -7.90 -21.31 -2.62
N ALA A 91 -7.04 -20.41 -3.07
CA ALA A 91 -6.01 -20.70 -4.07
C ALA A 91 -4.74 -21.37 -3.47
N GLY A 92 -4.72 -21.64 -2.14
CA GLY A 92 -3.65 -22.38 -1.47
C GLY A 92 -2.60 -21.51 -0.78
N TYR A 93 -2.80 -20.19 -0.67
CA TYR A 93 -1.86 -19.27 -0.02
C TYR A 93 -2.16 -19.12 1.46
N GLY A 94 -1.11 -19.02 2.30
CA GLY A 94 -1.22 -18.34 3.57
C GLY A 94 -1.35 -16.83 3.36
N VAL A 95 -2.10 -16.15 4.22
CA VAL A 95 -2.32 -14.70 4.05
C VAL A 95 -2.10 -13.98 5.37
N VAL A 96 -1.28 -12.95 5.32
CA VAL A 96 -1.07 -12.00 6.41
C VAL A 96 -1.59 -10.64 5.94
N LEU A 97 -2.67 -10.17 6.56
CA LEU A 97 -3.22 -8.84 6.31
C LEU A 97 -2.64 -7.90 7.37
N ALA A 98 -1.60 -7.16 6.99
CA ALA A 98 -0.98 -6.17 7.86
C ALA A 98 -1.96 -5.04 8.17
N GLU A 99 -1.92 -4.55 9.43
CA GLU A 99 -2.69 -3.40 9.87
C GLU A 99 -1.74 -2.28 10.29
N TYR A 100 -2.04 -1.05 9.92
CA TYR A 100 -1.16 0.06 10.23
C TYR A 100 -1.32 0.55 11.67
N ARG A 101 -0.25 1.16 12.20
CA ARG A 101 -0.36 1.98 13.41
C ARG A 101 -1.38 3.09 13.22
N GLY A 102 -2.25 3.30 14.21
CA GLY A 102 -3.35 4.26 14.15
C GLY A 102 -4.59 3.79 13.39
N TYR A 103 -4.55 2.63 12.71
CA TYR A 103 -5.68 1.97 12.04
C TYR A 103 -6.11 0.73 12.81
N GLY A 104 -7.30 0.22 12.54
CA GLY A 104 -7.77 -1.06 13.06
C GLY A 104 -7.78 -1.19 14.58
N GLY A 105 -7.83 -0.07 15.31
CA GLY A 105 -7.69 -0.03 16.77
C GLY A 105 -6.23 -0.11 17.26
N ASN A 106 -5.25 -0.11 16.38
CA ASN A 106 -3.84 -0.12 16.75
C ASN A 106 -3.37 1.22 17.31
N PRO A 107 -2.42 1.21 18.27
CA PRO A 107 -1.84 2.42 18.82
C PRO A 107 -0.92 3.15 17.84
N GLY A 108 -0.54 4.38 18.17
CA GLY A 108 0.42 5.18 17.42
C GLY A 108 -0.22 6.09 16.38
N ARG A 109 0.62 6.71 15.55
CA ARG A 109 0.22 7.58 14.46
C ARG A 109 0.86 7.12 13.16
N PRO A 110 0.11 7.06 12.05
CA PRO A 110 0.67 6.68 10.76
C PRO A 110 1.65 7.74 10.27
N GLY A 111 2.63 7.31 9.50
CA GLY A 111 3.64 8.14 8.86
C GLY A 111 4.54 7.26 8.01
N GLU A 112 5.10 7.79 6.93
CA GLU A 112 5.86 7.00 5.95
C GLU A 112 6.98 6.17 6.58
N GLU A 113 7.83 6.81 7.41
CA GLU A 113 8.95 6.13 8.07
C GLU A 113 8.48 5.12 9.13
N ALA A 114 7.41 5.47 9.85
CA ALA A 114 6.86 4.61 10.89
C ALA A 114 6.23 3.35 10.30
N ILE A 115 5.41 3.49 9.23
CA ILE A 115 4.81 2.36 8.52
C ILE A 115 5.88 1.51 7.84
N ALA A 116 6.96 2.11 7.31
CA ALA A 116 8.05 1.34 6.73
C ALA A 116 8.80 0.48 7.76
N ARG A 117 8.97 0.97 9.01
CA ARG A 117 9.50 0.14 10.12
C ARG A 117 8.56 -0.99 10.46
N ASP A 118 7.25 -0.70 10.57
CA ASP A 118 6.23 -1.73 10.83
C ASP A 118 6.22 -2.81 9.76
N ALA A 119 6.32 -2.41 8.48
CA ALA A 119 6.37 -3.34 7.35
C ALA A 119 7.55 -4.32 7.45
N ARG A 120 8.73 -3.87 7.92
CA ARG A 120 9.86 -4.78 8.19
C ARG A 120 9.55 -5.76 9.33
N SER A 121 8.88 -5.28 10.38
CA SER A 121 8.46 -6.14 11.49
C SER A 121 7.44 -7.20 11.01
N TYR A 122 6.51 -6.83 10.15
CA TYR A 122 5.57 -7.77 9.51
C TYR A 122 6.28 -8.81 8.65
N LEU A 123 7.24 -8.41 7.83
CA LEU A 123 8.00 -9.35 7.01
C LEU A 123 8.82 -10.32 7.88
N ALA A 124 9.48 -9.82 8.93
CA ALA A 124 10.23 -10.65 9.87
C ALA A 124 9.31 -11.65 10.57
N TRP A 125 8.15 -11.22 11.08
CA TRP A 125 7.15 -12.07 11.68
C TRP A 125 6.64 -13.13 10.70
N THR A 126 6.28 -12.73 9.47
CA THR A 126 5.79 -13.63 8.42
C THR A 126 6.81 -14.72 8.11
N ARG A 127 8.07 -14.37 7.93
CA ARG A 127 9.16 -15.33 7.66
C ARG A 127 9.40 -16.28 8.83
N ALA A 128 9.28 -15.82 10.06
CA ALA A 128 9.41 -16.66 11.24
C ALA A 128 8.22 -17.62 11.41
N ARG A 129 6.99 -17.10 11.20
CA ARG A 129 5.75 -17.89 11.36
C ARG A 129 5.60 -18.96 10.28
N PHE A 130 6.01 -18.67 9.05
CA PHE A 130 5.90 -19.55 7.89
C PHE A 130 7.30 -19.93 7.37
N ALA A 131 8.13 -20.46 8.27
CA ALA A 131 9.50 -20.80 7.93
C ALA A 131 9.58 -21.78 6.76
N GLY A 132 10.41 -21.44 5.77
CA GLY A 132 10.57 -22.24 4.55
C GLY A 132 9.53 -21.98 3.45
N SER A 133 8.49 -21.19 3.70
CA SER A 133 7.50 -20.80 2.70
C SER A 133 8.00 -19.62 1.86
N PRO A 134 7.77 -19.62 0.52
CA PRO A 134 7.97 -18.43 -0.29
C PRO A 134 7.06 -17.29 0.16
N VAL A 135 7.60 -16.07 0.31
CA VAL A 135 6.83 -14.88 0.70
C VAL A 135 6.68 -13.95 -0.48
N ALA A 136 5.44 -13.67 -0.88
CA ALA A 136 5.10 -12.63 -1.84
C ALA A 136 4.50 -11.42 -1.10
N LEU A 137 4.65 -10.22 -1.68
CA LEU A 137 4.06 -8.99 -1.18
C LEU A 137 2.93 -8.54 -2.08
N TRP A 138 1.88 -8.00 -1.49
CA TRP A 138 0.79 -7.34 -2.21
C TRP A 138 0.50 -6.00 -1.56
N GLY A 139 0.55 -4.93 -2.35
CA GLY A 139 0.22 -3.59 -1.88
C GLY A 139 -0.91 -2.97 -2.70
N GLU A 140 -1.92 -2.46 -2.03
CA GLU A 140 -3.07 -1.77 -2.59
C GLU A 140 -2.93 -0.26 -2.38
N SER A 141 -3.01 0.57 -3.43
CA SER A 141 -2.99 2.05 -3.33
C SER A 141 -1.83 2.54 -2.45
N LEU A 142 -2.07 3.16 -1.29
CA LEU A 142 -1.02 3.52 -0.32
C LEU A 142 -0.13 2.32 0.04
N GLY A 143 -0.73 1.16 0.22
CA GLY A 143 -0.02 -0.09 0.50
C GLY A 143 0.92 -0.52 -0.62
N SER A 144 0.69 -0.10 -1.86
CA SER A 144 1.61 -0.36 -2.97
C SER A 144 2.96 0.33 -2.74
N ALA A 145 2.97 1.54 -2.20
CA ALA A 145 4.19 2.24 -1.85
C ALA A 145 4.89 1.60 -0.63
N VAL A 146 4.13 1.11 0.33
CA VAL A 146 4.67 0.37 1.49
C VAL A 146 5.33 -0.93 1.03
N ALA A 147 4.66 -1.73 0.19
CA ALA A 147 5.17 -2.98 -0.35
C ALA A 147 6.40 -2.75 -1.24
N THR A 148 6.39 -1.72 -2.09
CA THR A 148 7.52 -1.34 -2.94
C THR A 148 8.74 -0.97 -2.09
N ARG A 149 8.57 -0.13 -1.07
CA ARG A 149 9.65 0.24 -0.16
C ARG A 149 10.19 -0.95 0.62
N LEU A 150 9.31 -1.85 1.05
CA LEU A 150 9.72 -3.07 1.74
C LEU A 150 10.50 -4.01 0.83
N ALA A 151 10.11 -4.15 -0.45
CA ALA A 151 10.76 -5.02 -1.42
C ALA A 151 12.12 -4.49 -1.89
N GLU A 152 12.37 -3.18 -1.78
CA GLU A 152 13.62 -2.55 -2.18
C GLU A 152 14.80 -3.17 -1.44
N ASN A 153 15.78 -3.69 -2.18
CA ASN A 153 16.97 -4.35 -1.66
C ASN A 153 16.70 -5.53 -0.71
N GLN A 154 15.50 -6.13 -0.75
CA GLN A 154 15.16 -7.32 0.01
C GLN A 154 15.37 -8.58 -0.82
N ALA A 155 16.24 -9.46 -0.33
CA ALA A 155 16.38 -10.80 -0.88
C ALA A 155 15.22 -11.72 -0.44
N GLY A 156 14.88 -12.70 -1.29
CA GLY A 156 13.92 -13.76 -0.95
C GLY A 156 12.46 -13.31 -0.91
N ILE A 157 12.12 -12.21 -1.60
CA ILE A 157 10.73 -11.91 -1.98
C ILE A 157 10.43 -12.66 -3.27
N ALA A 158 9.41 -13.52 -3.24
CA ALA A 158 9.05 -14.38 -4.36
C ALA A 158 8.38 -13.59 -5.50
N ALA A 159 7.52 -12.64 -5.15
CA ALA A 159 6.81 -11.78 -6.11
C ALA A 159 6.30 -10.51 -5.41
N LEU A 160 6.05 -9.45 -6.20
CA LEU A 160 5.43 -8.21 -5.74
C LEU A 160 4.22 -7.88 -6.62
N VAL A 161 3.04 -7.80 -6.02
CA VAL A 161 1.81 -7.34 -6.69
C VAL A 161 1.49 -5.93 -6.21
N LEU A 162 1.35 -5.01 -7.16
CA LEU A 162 1.01 -3.60 -6.93
C LEU A 162 -0.35 -3.32 -7.55
N GLU A 163 -1.35 -3.14 -6.71
CA GLU A 163 -2.73 -2.86 -7.11
C GLU A 163 -2.99 -1.36 -7.02
N SER A 164 -3.43 -0.76 -8.12
CA SER A 164 -3.69 0.69 -8.24
C SER A 164 -2.55 1.56 -7.68
N PRO A 165 -1.28 1.31 -8.10
CA PRO A 165 -0.13 2.00 -7.52
C PRO A 165 0.00 3.44 -8.03
N PHE A 166 0.79 4.24 -7.31
CA PHE A 166 1.22 5.57 -7.73
C PHE A 166 2.75 5.71 -7.68
N THR A 167 3.28 6.61 -8.49
CA THR A 167 4.74 6.86 -8.61
C THR A 167 5.32 7.52 -7.36
N SER A 168 4.60 8.50 -6.81
CA SER A 168 4.86 9.13 -5.49
C SER A 168 3.65 9.97 -5.07
N VAL A 169 3.52 10.26 -3.77
CA VAL A 169 2.53 11.23 -3.28
C VAL A 169 2.84 12.63 -3.81
N ALA A 170 4.11 12.95 -4.06
CA ALA A 170 4.49 14.23 -4.66
C ALA A 170 3.97 14.37 -6.09
N ASP A 171 4.06 13.32 -6.92
CA ASP A 171 3.50 13.31 -8.28
C ASP A 171 1.96 13.42 -8.27
N MET A 172 1.30 12.69 -7.36
CA MET A 172 -0.15 12.77 -7.17
C MET A 172 -0.57 14.20 -6.78
N ALA A 173 0.10 14.80 -5.80
CA ALA A 173 -0.17 16.14 -5.33
C ALA A 173 0.10 17.20 -6.42
N ARG A 174 1.12 17.02 -7.26
CA ARG A 174 1.42 17.92 -8.39
C ARG A 174 0.29 17.92 -9.42
N GLY A 175 -0.36 16.79 -9.66
CA GLY A 175 -1.55 16.69 -10.51
C GLY A 175 -2.73 17.52 -9.99
N ILE A 176 -2.89 17.63 -8.66
CA ILE A 176 -3.98 18.36 -8.00
C ILE A 176 -3.60 19.84 -7.79
N TYR A 177 -2.34 20.12 -7.44
CA TYR A 177 -1.83 21.43 -7.06
C TYR A 177 -0.63 21.84 -7.93
N PRO A 178 -0.81 22.09 -9.24
CA PRO A 178 0.31 22.24 -10.18
C PRO A 178 1.19 23.47 -9.91
N VAL A 179 0.70 24.46 -9.16
CA VAL A 179 1.45 25.68 -8.82
C VAL A 179 2.22 25.59 -7.49
N LEU A 180 2.02 24.51 -6.73
CA LEU A 180 2.70 24.34 -5.46
C LEU A 180 4.00 23.52 -5.62
N PRO A 181 5.09 23.88 -4.92
CA PRO A 181 6.32 23.10 -4.90
C PRO A 181 6.15 21.86 -4.00
N THR A 182 5.33 20.90 -4.44
CA THR A 182 4.92 19.72 -3.68
C THR A 182 6.09 18.90 -3.18
N ASP A 183 7.19 18.82 -3.96
CA ASP A 183 8.40 18.11 -3.58
C ASP A 183 9.05 18.63 -2.30
N TRP A 184 8.90 19.93 -1.99
CA TRP A 184 9.48 20.54 -0.80
C TRP A 184 8.51 20.63 0.37
N LEU A 185 7.21 20.66 0.07
CA LEU A 185 6.18 20.83 1.09
C LEU A 185 5.77 19.51 1.75
N LEU A 186 5.90 18.37 1.04
CA LEU A 186 5.45 17.08 1.54
C LEU A 186 6.46 16.44 2.50
N ARG A 187 5.96 16.05 3.67
CA ARG A 187 6.69 15.26 4.67
C ARG A 187 6.70 13.76 4.37
N HIS A 188 5.63 13.28 3.72
CA HIS A 188 5.42 11.88 3.36
C HIS A 188 5.33 11.79 1.83
N ARG A 189 6.41 11.41 1.18
CA ARG A 189 6.52 11.46 -0.27
C ARG A 189 6.20 10.13 -0.94
N PHE A 190 6.41 9.02 -0.23
CA PHE A 190 6.19 7.66 -0.74
C PHE A 190 6.73 7.47 -2.17
N GLU A 191 8.03 7.68 -2.32
CA GLU A 191 8.73 7.60 -3.61
C GLU A 191 8.79 6.16 -4.09
N SER A 192 7.76 5.69 -4.81
CA SER A 192 7.64 4.31 -5.26
C SER A 192 8.45 4.05 -6.53
N LEU A 193 8.33 4.91 -7.55
CA LEU A 193 8.96 4.71 -8.86
C LEU A 193 10.48 4.58 -8.77
N SER A 194 11.13 5.45 -8.01
CA SER A 194 12.59 5.47 -7.85
C SER A 194 13.14 4.20 -7.18
N ARG A 195 12.32 3.46 -6.43
CA ARG A 195 12.71 2.26 -5.69
C ARG A 195 12.66 0.99 -6.54
N LEU A 196 11.90 0.98 -7.62
CA LEU A 196 11.66 -0.23 -8.43
C LEU A 196 12.93 -0.82 -9.01
N HIS A 197 13.93 -0.01 -9.33
CA HIS A 197 15.22 -0.51 -9.84
C HIS A 197 15.99 -1.37 -8.82
N GLY A 198 15.74 -1.17 -7.52
CA GLY A 198 16.32 -1.97 -6.42
C GLY A 198 15.58 -3.28 -6.16
N ILE A 199 14.46 -3.57 -6.86
CA ILE A 199 13.65 -4.77 -6.65
C ILE A 199 14.05 -5.85 -7.65
N ALA A 200 14.54 -6.97 -7.12
CA ALA A 200 14.91 -8.15 -7.92
C ALA A 200 13.72 -9.07 -8.20
N ALA A 201 12.72 -9.08 -7.33
CA ALA A 201 11.52 -9.89 -7.50
C ALA A 201 10.74 -9.50 -8.76
N PRO A 202 10.03 -10.44 -9.41
CA PRO A 202 9.07 -10.10 -10.45
C PRO A 202 7.95 -9.21 -9.88
N VAL A 203 7.51 -8.21 -10.67
CA VAL A 203 6.51 -7.22 -10.29
C VAL A 203 5.32 -7.31 -11.22
N LEU A 204 4.13 -7.48 -10.66
CA LEU A 204 2.86 -7.29 -11.38
C LEU A 204 2.21 -6.00 -10.95
N VAL A 205 1.86 -5.16 -11.89
CA VAL A 205 1.02 -3.98 -11.68
C VAL A 205 -0.37 -4.29 -12.23
N VAL A 206 -1.40 -4.09 -11.40
CA VAL A 206 -2.81 -4.20 -11.79
C VAL A 206 -3.49 -2.86 -11.54
N ALA A 207 -4.12 -2.29 -12.56
CA ALA A 207 -4.80 -1.01 -12.44
C ALA A 207 -6.01 -0.91 -13.38
N SER A 208 -6.87 0.07 -13.16
CA SER A 208 -8.02 0.37 -14.02
C SER A 208 -7.71 1.54 -14.97
N GLU A 209 -8.19 1.43 -16.22
CA GLU A 209 -7.96 2.47 -17.26
C GLU A 209 -8.49 3.84 -16.89
N GLN A 210 -9.58 3.89 -16.14
CA GLN A 210 -10.31 5.11 -15.80
C GLN A 210 -10.32 5.36 -14.28
N ASP A 211 -9.32 4.82 -13.55
CA ASP A 211 -9.13 5.11 -12.14
C ASP A 211 -8.96 6.61 -11.91
N ARG A 212 -9.88 7.20 -11.12
CA ARG A 212 -9.90 8.65 -10.82
C ARG A 212 -9.10 9.01 -9.57
N ILE A 213 -8.67 8.02 -8.80
CA ILE A 213 -7.88 8.22 -7.58
C ILE A 213 -6.40 8.13 -7.90
N THR A 214 -5.98 7.02 -8.54
CA THR A 214 -4.61 6.85 -9.06
C THR A 214 -4.65 6.73 -10.58
N PRO A 215 -4.48 7.82 -11.34
CA PRO A 215 -4.54 7.79 -12.79
C PRO A 215 -3.67 6.69 -13.42
N ALA A 216 -4.19 6.02 -14.45
CA ALA A 216 -3.59 4.85 -15.11
C ALA A 216 -2.13 5.07 -15.55
N GLU A 217 -1.74 6.32 -15.81
CA GLU A 217 -0.38 6.69 -16.17
C GLU A 217 0.65 6.33 -15.07
N HIS A 218 0.25 6.45 -13.79
CA HIS A 218 1.12 6.01 -12.69
C HIS A 218 1.40 4.51 -12.78
N ALA A 219 0.38 3.69 -13.05
CA ALA A 219 0.53 2.25 -13.18
C ALA A 219 1.44 1.86 -14.35
N ARG A 220 1.30 2.53 -15.51
CA ARG A 220 2.18 2.32 -16.68
C ARG A 220 3.64 2.61 -16.32
N ARG A 221 3.91 3.78 -15.74
CA ARG A 221 5.26 4.16 -15.30
C ARG A 221 5.83 3.21 -14.24
N MET A 222 5.01 2.72 -13.33
CA MET A 222 5.45 1.75 -12.31
C MET A 222 5.84 0.40 -12.96
N ALA A 223 5.05 -0.09 -13.92
CA ALA A 223 5.38 -1.34 -14.61
C ALA A 223 6.64 -1.20 -15.47
N GLU A 224 6.80 -0.09 -16.18
CA GLU A 224 7.99 0.22 -17.01
C GLU A 224 9.26 0.39 -16.17
N GLY A 225 9.14 0.98 -14.97
CA GLY A 225 10.25 1.21 -14.05
C GLY A 225 10.75 -0.06 -13.35
N ALA A 226 9.98 -1.13 -13.34
CA ALA A 226 10.37 -2.41 -12.73
C ALA A 226 11.23 -3.25 -13.69
N ARG A 227 12.32 -3.87 -13.18
CA ARG A 227 13.21 -4.72 -13.99
C ARG A 227 12.49 -5.90 -14.63
N ASN A 228 11.57 -6.50 -13.90
CA ASN A 228 10.74 -7.65 -14.30
C ASN A 228 9.27 -7.28 -14.14
N GLY A 229 8.86 -6.17 -14.76
CA GLY A 229 7.52 -5.62 -14.65
C GLY A 229 6.54 -6.24 -15.64
N ALA A 230 5.34 -6.54 -15.17
CA ALA A 230 4.17 -6.88 -15.99
C ALA A 230 3.03 -5.92 -15.63
N LEU A 231 2.20 -5.58 -16.62
CA LEU A 231 1.06 -4.70 -16.45
C LEU A 231 -0.22 -5.38 -16.89
N VAL A 232 -1.23 -5.31 -16.06
CA VAL A 232 -2.62 -5.66 -16.39
C VAL A 232 -3.48 -4.43 -16.18
N MET A 233 -4.04 -3.93 -17.28
CA MET A 233 -4.97 -2.82 -17.27
C MET A 233 -6.39 -3.34 -17.46
N LEU A 234 -7.25 -3.09 -16.48
CA LEU A 234 -8.65 -3.50 -16.51
C LEU A 234 -9.52 -2.34 -16.99
N PRO A 235 -10.60 -2.62 -17.72
CA PRO A 235 -11.56 -1.58 -18.09
C PRO A 235 -12.28 -1.05 -16.85
N GLY A 236 -12.74 0.22 -16.90
CA GLY A 236 -13.57 0.83 -15.86
C GLY A 236 -12.81 1.71 -14.86
N GLU A 237 -13.53 2.14 -13.82
CA GLU A 237 -13.10 3.17 -12.85
C GLU A 237 -12.74 2.57 -11.47
N ALA A 238 -12.59 1.23 -11.36
CA ALA A 238 -12.43 0.58 -10.06
C ALA A 238 -11.17 1.03 -9.30
N HIS A 239 -11.34 1.40 -8.03
CA HIS A 239 -10.27 1.64 -7.07
C HIS A 239 -10.71 1.17 -5.67
N PRO A 240 -10.03 0.22 -5.03
CA PRO A 240 -8.96 -0.62 -5.57
C PRO A 240 -9.45 -1.54 -6.69
N THR A 241 -8.58 -1.83 -7.64
CA THR A 241 -8.96 -2.45 -8.91
C THR A 241 -9.41 -3.91 -8.76
N VAL A 242 -8.60 -4.75 -8.09
CA VAL A 242 -8.82 -6.21 -8.05
C VAL A 242 -10.06 -6.59 -7.23
N LEU A 243 -10.28 -5.92 -6.10
CA LEU A 243 -11.45 -6.17 -5.25
C LEU A 243 -12.76 -5.73 -5.89
N ASN A 244 -12.74 -4.70 -6.72
CA ASN A 244 -13.92 -4.12 -7.34
C ASN A 244 -14.08 -4.52 -8.82
N ASP A 245 -13.19 -5.38 -9.33
CA ASP A 245 -13.31 -5.96 -10.67
C ASP A 245 -14.36 -7.07 -10.71
N ALA A 246 -15.56 -6.72 -11.17
CA ALA A 246 -16.67 -7.67 -11.30
C ALA A 246 -16.40 -8.81 -12.32
N SER A 247 -15.44 -8.63 -13.25
CA SER A 247 -15.06 -9.67 -14.21
C SER A 247 -14.20 -10.77 -13.59
N GLY A 248 -13.53 -10.46 -12.48
CA GLY A 248 -12.56 -11.32 -11.82
C GLY A 248 -11.24 -11.48 -12.61
N GLU A 249 -11.02 -10.70 -13.66
CA GLU A 249 -9.83 -10.77 -14.50
C GLU A 249 -8.57 -10.37 -13.71
N GLY A 250 -8.66 -9.31 -12.91
CA GLY A 250 -7.56 -8.84 -12.07
C GLY A 250 -7.10 -9.92 -11.08
N MET A 251 -8.02 -10.62 -10.44
CA MET A 251 -7.70 -11.72 -9.54
C MET A 251 -7.08 -12.91 -10.30
N ARG A 252 -7.62 -13.27 -11.46
CA ARG A 252 -7.05 -14.36 -12.29
C ARG A 252 -5.63 -14.03 -12.69
N ALA A 253 -5.39 -12.81 -13.21
CA ALA A 253 -4.07 -12.36 -13.60
C ALA A 253 -3.06 -12.39 -12.43
N ALA A 254 -3.48 -11.93 -11.24
CA ALA A 254 -2.65 -11.97 -10.05
C ALA A 254 -2.31 -13.41 -9.62
N LEU A 255 -3.30 -14.32 -9.62
CA LEU A 255 -3.06 -15.73 -9.28
C LEU A 255 -2.16 -16.44 -10.29
N ASP A 256 -2.33 -16.16 -11.59
CA ASP A 256 -1.47 -16.74 -12.64
C ASP A 256 -0.03 -16.21 -12.55
N PHE A 257 0.14 -14.96 -12.17
CA PHE A 257 1.45 -14.38 -11.93
C PHE A 257 2.15 -14.98 -10.70
N LEU A 258 1.43 -15.14 -9.60
CA LEU A 258 1.95 -15.68 -8.34
C LEU A 258 2.32 -17.18 -8.40
N ARG A 259 1.86 -17.92 -9.41
CA ARG A 259 2.16 -19.35 -9.62
C ARG A 259 3.43 -19.61 -10.44
N ARG A 260 4.00 -18.58 -11.05
CA ARG A 260 5.22 -18.66 -11.88
C ARG A 260 6.47 -18.70 -11.01
#